data_92b613a31e2b8500beabf6da519159e8
#
_entry.id   92b613a31e2b8500beabf6da519159e8
#
_cell.length_a   1.000
_cell.length_b   1.000
_cell.length_c   1.000
_cell.angle_alpha   90.00
_cell.angle_beta   90.00
_cell.angle_gamma   90.00
#
_symmetry.space_group_name_H-M   'P 1'
#
loop_
_entity.id
_entity.type
_entity.pdbx_description
1 polymer ?
#
loop_
_entity_poly.entity_id
_entity_poly.type
_entity_poly.pdbx_seq_one_letter_code
_entity_poly.pdbx_strand_id
1 'polypeptide(L)'
;MIHKFKLGGFNALLDVNSGGVHIIDDLTYDLLDNVEPPFEEKCPEDVVRKLSKMYDSKDIEDCYEEIVSLYNDKILFSEDDYEKYALSAVASPIKAMCLHIAHDCNLRCKYCFASTGDFGQGRMLMDLSLIHISEPTRHLRI
;
A
#
# COMPACT_ATOMS: atom_id res chain seq x y z
N MET A 1 -6.04 2.32 -8.38
CA MET A 1 -4.70 2.28 -9.07
C MET A 1 -4.09 0.90 -8.87
N ILE A 2 -3.55 0.29 -9.96
CA ILE A 2 -2.87 -1.01 -9.90
C ILE A 2 -1.36 -0.87 -10.16
N HIS A 3 -0.58 -1.77 -9.60
CA HIS A 3 0.85 -1.89 -9.84
C HIS A 3 1.20 -3.35 -10.16
N LYS A 4 1.81 -3.58 -11.33
CA LYS A 4 2.21 -4.92 -11.78
C LYS A 4 3.72 -5.11 -11.61
N PHE A 5 4.11 -6.30 -11.19
CA PHE A 5 5.53 -6.66 -11.06
C PHE A 5 5.74 -8.16 -11.19
N LYS A 6 6.99 -8.56 -11.44
CA LYS A 6 7.38 -9.98 -11.52
C LYS A 6 8.26 -10.33 -10.34
N LEU A 7 7.91 -11.38 -9.62
CA LEU A 7 8.64 -11.84 -8.44
C LEU A 7 8.69 -13.37 -8.40
N GLY A 8 9.91 -13.94 -8.31
CA GLY A 8 10.10 -15.38 -8.15
C GLY A 8 9.52 -16.24 -9.29
N GLY A 9 9.40 -15.70 -10.51
CA GLY A 9 8.83 -16.39 -11.67
C GLY A 9 7.29 -16.26 -11.78
N PHE A 10 6.66 -15.49 -10.90
CA PHE A 10 5.23 -15.21 -10.94
C PHE A 10 4.99 -13.76 -11.37
N ASN A 11 3.89 -13.53 -12.08
CA ASN A 11 3.36 -12.20 -12.29
C ASN A 11 2.45 -11.85 -11.11
N ALA A 12 2.65 -10.69 -10.53
CA ALA A 12 1.86 -10.21 -9.42
C ALA A 12 1.24 -8.85 -9.74
N LEU A 13 0.06 -8.63 -9.23
CA LEU A 13 -0.72 -7.41 -9.34
C LEU A 13 -1.08 -6.94 -7.94
N LEU A 14 -0.71 -5.71 -7.62
CA LEU A 14 -1.10 -5.02 -6.39
C LEU A 14 -2.16 -3.98 -6.71
N ASP A 15 -3.32 -4.07 -6.10
CA ASP A 15 -4.24 -2.95 -6.04
C ASP A 15 -3.85 -2.04 -4.88
N VAL A 16 -3.38 -0.84 -5.22
CA VAL A 16 -2.76 0.09 -4.25
C VAL A 16 -3.75 0.57 -3.20
N ASN A 17 -5.01 0.75 -3.56
CA ASN A 17 -6.01 1.32 -2.66
C ASN A 17 -6.57 0.29 -1.67
N SER A 18 -6.83 -0.94 -2.14
CA SER A 18 -7.27 -2.03 -1.25
C SER A 18 -6.12 -2.73 -0.54
N GLY A 19 -4.89 -2.65 -1.07
CA GLY A 19 -3.74 -3.44 -0.62
C GLY A 19 -3.81 -4.91 -1.05
N GLY A 20 -4.77 -5.29 -1.90
CA GLY A 20 -4.93 -6.64 -2.43
C GLY A 20 -3.79 -7.03 -3.36
N VAL A 21 -3.24 -8.23 -3.19
CA VAL A 21 -2.21 -8.79 -4.07
C VAL A 21 -2.75 -10.04 -4.75
N HIS A 22 -2.67 -10.06 -6.06
CA HIS A 22 -3.17 -11.14 -6.90
C HIS A 22 -2.01 -11.74 -7.70
N ILE A 23 -1.99 -13.07 -7.83
CA ILE A 23 -1.12 -13.75 -8.78
C ILE A 23 -1.91 -13.91 -10.08
N ILE A 24 -1.33 -13.48 -11.16
CA ILE A 24 -1.96 -13.44 -12.48
C ILE A 24 -1.11 -14.18 -13.51
N ASP A 25 -1.73 -14.62 -14.59
CA ASP A 25 -1.03 -15.24 -15.71
C ASP A 25 -0.42 -14.20 -16.68
N ASP A 26 0.27 -14.68 -17.69
CA ASP A 26 0.92 -13.80 -18.68
C ASP A 26 -0.13 -13.06 -19.54
N LEU A 27 -1.26 -13.69 -19.88
CA LEU A 27 -2.33 -13.06 -20.64
C LEU A 27 -2.93 -11.88 -19.88
N THR A 28 -3.31 -12.08 -18.63
CA THR A 28 -3.84 -11.01 -17.75
C THR A 28 -2.82 -9.89 -17.57
N TYR A 29 -1.54 -10.26 -17.42
CA TYR A 29 -0.46 -9.29 -17.28
C TYR A 29 -0.35 -8.39 -18.50
N ASP A 30 -0.37 -8.97 -19.72
CA ASP A 30 -0.27 -8.24 -20.99
C ASP A 30 -1.57 -7.50 -21.33
N LEU A 31 -2.74 -8.06 -21.00
CA LEU A 31 -4.04 -7.42 -21.21
C LEU A 31 -4.15 -6.12 -20.38
N LEU A 32 -3.73 -6.13 -19.13
CA LEU A 32 -3.73 -4.96 -18.25
C LEU A 32 -2.74 -3.85 -18.66
N ASP A 33 -1.87 -4.06 -19.65
CA ASP A 33 -1.08 -3.00 -20.29
C ASP A 33 -1.85 -2.24 -21.39
N ASN A 34 -3.01 -2.75 -21.76
CA ASN A 34 -3.77 -2.24 -22.89
C ASN A 34 -5.18 -1.78 -22.52
N VAL A 35 -5.61 -1.99 -21.28
CA VAL A 35 -6.94 -1.63 -20.80
C VAL A 35 -6.86 -0.88 -19.47
N GLU A 36 -7.69 0.15 -19.32
CA GLU A 36 -7.84 0.94 -18.10
C GLU A 36 -9.31 1.29 -17.85
N PRO A 37 -9.72 1.48 -16.57
CA PRO A 37 -11.06 1.97 -16.29
C PRO A 37 -11.31 3.38 -16.87
N PRO A 38 -12.55 3.71 -17.26
CA PRO A 38 -13.74 2.86 -17.20
C PRO A 38 -13.74 1.79 -18.27
N PHE A 39 -14.11 0.56 -17.89
CA PHE A 39 -14.16 -0.57 -18.82
C PHE A 39 -15.45 -0.54 -19.64
N GLU A 40 -15.34 -0.88 -20.92
CA GLU A 40 -16.47 -1.13 -21.80
C GLU A 40 -17.07 -2.53 -21.54
N GLU A 41 -18.29 -2.76 -22.01
CA GLU A 41 -18.98 -4.06 -21.86
C GLU A 41 -18.24 -5.19 -22.60
N LYS A 42 -17.49 -4.86 -23.64
CA LYS A 42 -16.69 -5.81 -24.42
C LYS A 42 -15.25 -5.34 -24.54
N CYS A 43 -14.33 -6.29 -24.68
CA CYS A 43 -12.94 -5.99 -24.95
C CYS A 43 -12.78 -5.16 -26.24
N PRO A 44 -12.05 -4.04 -26.22
CA PRO A 44 -11.81 -3.23 -27.41
C PRO A 44 -11.17 -4.03 -28.54
N GLU A 45 -11.68 -3.88 -29.78
CA GLU A 45 -11.24 -4.66 -30.93
C GLU A 45 -9.76 -4.48 -31.29
N ASP A 46 -9.20 -3.32 -31.02
CA ASP A 46 -7.78 -3.03 -31.22
C ASP A 46 -6.89 -3.80 -30.23
N VAL A 47 -7.34 -3.98 -28.99
CA VAL A 47 -6.66 -4.78 -27.94
C VAL A 47 -6.71 -6.26 -28.33
N VAL A 48 -7.89 -6.76 -28.71
CA VAL A 48 -8.03 -8.14 -29.21
C VAL A 48 -7.10 -8.39 -30.39
N ARG A 49 -7.09 -7.51 -31.39
CA ARG A 49 -6.21 -7.62 -32.57
C ARG A 49 -4.73 -7.59 -32.22
N LYS A 50 -4.34 -6.81 -31.22
CA LYS A 50 -2.97 -6.70 -30.76
C LYS A 50 -2.51 -7.99 -30.09
N LEU A 51 -3.32 -8.52 -29.17
CA LEU A 51 -2.99 -9.69 -28.37
C LEU A 51 -3.25 -11.02 -29.09
N SER A 52 -4.11 -11.08 -30.12
CA SER A 52 -4.36 -12.28 -30.90
C SER A 52 -3.14 -12.81 -31.68
N LYS A 53 -2.04 -12.06 -31.66
CA LYS A 53 -0.74 -12.53 -32.17
C LYS A 53 -0.06 -13.54 -31.24
N MET A 54 -0.43 -13.57 -29.98
CA MET A 54 0.20 -14.41 -28.94
C MET A 54 -0.79 -15.28 -28.20
N TYR A 55 -2.07 -14.90 -28.14
CA TYR A 55 -3.12 -15.55 -27.37
C TYR A 55 -4.34 -15.83 -28.23
N ASP A 56 -5.17 -16.81 -27.84
CA ASP A 56 -6.44 -17.07 -28.49
C ASP A 56 -7.44 -15.93 -28.23
N SER A 57 -8.22 -15.54 -29.25
CA SER A 57 -9.18 -14.43 -29.11
C SER A 57 -10.24 -14.70 -28.05
N LYS A 58 -10.63 -15.97 -27.89
CA LYS A 58 -11.60 -16.34 -26.86
C LYS A 58 -11.02 -16.18 -25.45
N ASP A 59 -9.78 -16.62 -25.25
CA ASP A 59 -9.11 -16.47 -23.94
C ASP A 59 -8.95 -14.99 -23.57
N ILE A 60 -8.70 -14.10 -24.56
CA ILE A 60 -8.62 -12.65 -24.35
C ILE A 60 -9.97 -12.09 -23.90
N GLU A 61 -11.07 -12.51 -24.54
CA GLU A 61 -12.41 -12.05 -24.18
C GLU A 61 -12.80 -12.56 -22.79
N ASP A 62 -12.61 -13.86 -22.51
CA ASP A 62 -12.90 -14.47 -21.20
C ASP A 62 -12.10 -13.77 -20.08
N CYS A 63 -10.81 -13.49 -20.29
CA CYS A 63 -9.95 -12.78 -19.33
C CYS A 63 -10.42 -11.32 -19.12
N TYR A 64 -10.83 -10.64 -20.18
CA TYR A 64 -11.35 -9.28 -20.07
C TYR A 64 -12.65 -9.23 -19.27
N GLU A 65 -13.57 -10.18 -19.50
CA GLU A 65 -14.81 -10.29 -18.73
C GLU A 65 -14.53 -10.53 -17.24
N GLU A 66 -13.54 -11.35 -16.91
CA GLU A 66 -13.11 -11.57 -15.52
C GLU A 66 -12.59 -10.29 -14.89
N ILE A 67 -11.74 -9.52 -15.59
CA ILE A 67 -11.23 -8.23 -15.10
C ILE A 67 -12.39 -7.24 -14.85
N VAL A 68 -13.36 -7.16 -15.77
CA VAL A 68 -14.55 -6.32 -15.62
C VAL A 68 -15.39 -6.74 -14.43
N SER A 69 -15.56 -8.04 -14.21
CA SER A 69 -16.26 -8.57 -13.03
C SER A 69 -15.57 -8.17 -11.73
N LEU A 70 -14.25 -8.36 -11.63
CA LEU A 70 -13.46 -7.97 -10.47
C LEU A 70 -13.48 -6.45 -10.21
N TYR A 71 -13.54 -5.64 -11.28
CA TYR A 71 -13.72 -4.19 -11.17
C TYR A 71 -15.09 -3.83 -10.61
N ASN A 72 -16.17 -4.43 -11.13
CA ASN A 72 -17.53 -4.17 -10.66
C ASN A 72 -17.73 -4.61 -9.19
N ASP A 73 -17.06 -5.69 -8.79
CA ASP A 73 -17.05 -6.20 -7.40
C ASP A 73 -16.13 -5.37 -6.48
N LYS A 74 -15.45 -4.34 -7.01
CA LYS A 74 -14.50 -3.48 -6.28
C LYS A 74 -13.29 -4.22 -5.68
N ILE A 75 -12.97 -5.38 -6.22
CA ILE A 75 -11.81 -6.19 -5.84
C ILE A 75 -10.56 -5.69 -6.56
N LEU A 76 -10.73 -5.20 -7.80
CA LEU A 76 -9.67 -4.66 -8.63
C LEU A 76 -9.97 -3.21 -9.03
N PHE A 77 -8.94 -2.36 -9.13
CA PHE A 77 -9.06 -0.92 -9.36
C PHE A 77 -9.94 -0.23 -8.31
N SER A 78 -9.82 -0.64 -7.06
CA SER A 78 -10.60 -0.09 -5.96
C SER A 78 -10.44 1.42 -5.83
N GLU A 79 -11.49 2.06 -5.33
CA GLU A 79 -11.51 3.50 -5.08
C GLU A 79 -10.69 3.83 -3.82
N ASP A 80 -10.03 4.99 -3.83
CA ASP A 80 -9.41 5.52 -2.63
C ASP A 80 -10.48 6.18 -1.75
N ASP A 81 -10.92 5.45 -0.73
CA ASP A 81 -11.86 5.97 0.27
C ASP A 81 -11.20 6.29 1.63
N TYR A 82 -9.86 6.27 1.67
CA TYR A 82 -9.09 6.48 2.88
C TYR A 82 -9.27 7.88 3.48
N GLU A 83 -9.58 8.88 2.67
CA GLU A 83 -9.79 10.26 3.14
C GLU A 83 -10.84 10.35 4.26
N LYS A 84 -11.93 9.57 4.14
CA LYS A 84 -12.99 9.50 5.17
C LYS A 84 -12.44 9.05 6.54
N TYR A 85 -11.51 8.09 6.51
CA TYR A 85 -10.88 7.55 7.72
C TYR A 85 -9.77 8.44 8.24
N ALA A 86 -9.00 9.07 7.35
CA ALA A 86 -7.94 10.00 7.70
C ALA A 86 -8.47 11.18 8.51
N LEU A 87 -9.57 11.79 8.08
CA LEU A 87 -10.22 12.89 8.79
C LEU A 87 -10.71 12.47 10.19
N SER A 88 -11.28 11.28 10.31
CA SER A 88 -11.71 10.74 11.62
C SER A 88 -10.54 10.41 12.54
N ALA A 89 -9.44 9.94 11.98
CA ALA A 89 -8.23 9.64 12.74
C ALA A 89 -7.57 10.89 13.30
N VAL A 90 -7.52 11.98 12.51
CA VAL A 90 -6.99 13.29 12.96
C VAL A 90 -7.83 13.88 14.09
N ALA A 91 -9.15 13.68 14.07
CA ALA A 91 -10.06 14.15 15.12
C ALA A 91 -10.04 13.26 16.37
N SER A 92 -9.43 12.09 16.33
CA SER A 92 -9.39 11.15 17.45
C SER A 92 -8.37 11.59 18.50
N PRO A 93 -8.64 11.41 19.81
CA PRO A 93 -7.65 11.69 20.85
C PRO A 93 -6.43 10.77 20.71
N ILE A 94 -5.27 11.30 21.04
CA ILE A 94 -4.02 10.52 21.06
C ILE A 94 -4.19 9.38 22.08
N LYS A 95 -4.11 8.12 21.61
CA LYS A 95 -4.28 6.92 22.45
C LYS A 95 -2.97 6.42 23.05
N ALA A 96 -1.86 6.65 22.33
CA ALA A 96 -0.53 6.22 22.75
C ALA A 96 0.52 7.15 22.14
N MET A 97 1.63 7.33 22.85
CA MET A 97 2.78 8.09 22.41
C MET A 97 4.06 7.30 22.73
N CYS A 98 4.95 7.19 21.75
CA CYS A 98 6.26 6.57 21.96
C CYS A 98 7.30 7.67 22.16
N LEU A 99 7.92 7.71 23.32
CA LEU A 99 8.94 8.70 23.66
C LEU A 99 10.32 8.05 23.63
N HIS A 100 11.21 8.56 22.80
CA HIS A 100 12.60 8.15 22.75
C HIS A 100 13.41 9.00 23.72
N ILE A 101 13.52 8.54 24.97
CA ILE A 101 14.20 9.28 26.03
C ILE A 101 15.71 9.39 25.84
N ALA A 102 16.29 8.48 25.04
CA ALA A 102 17.71 8.51 24.68
C ALA A 102 17.91 7.96 23.27
N HIS A 103 18.70 8.64 22.48
CA HIS A 103 19.28 8.16 21.23
C HIS A 103 20.70 7.66 21.51
N ASP A 104 20.82 6.69 22.40
CA ASP A 104 22.06 6.03 22.75
C ASP A 104 21.78 4.60 23.21
N CYS A 105 22.57 3.65 22.72
CA CYS A 105 22.45 2.24 23.07
C CYS A 105 23.84 1.61 23.14
N ASN A 106 24.07 0.82 24.17
CA ASN A 106 25.32 0.09 24.38
C ASN A 106 25.37 -1.27 23.65
N LEU A 107 24.24 -1.82 23.20
CA LEU A 107 24.17 -3.13 22.54
C LEU A 107 24.64 -3.12 21.10
N ARG A 108 24.37 -2.06 20.34
CA ARG A 108 24.78 -1.84 18.94
C ARG A 108 24.49 -3.01 18.02
N CYS A 109 23.30 -3.58 18.08
CA CYS A 109 22.88 -4.72 17.27
C CYS A 109 22.98 -4.40 15.77
N LYS A 110 23.52 -5.33 14.97
CA LYS A 110 23.66 -5.16 13.50
C LYS A 110 22.32 -5.05 12.77
N TYR A 111 21.25 -5.59 13.33
CA TYR A 111 19.88 -5.56 12.80
C TYR A 111 19.01 -4.48 13.44
N CYS A 112 19.61 -3.50 14.12
CA CYS A 112 18.87 -2.47 14.84
C CYS A 112 18.16 -1.50 13.88
N PHE A 113 16.85 -1.37 13.97
CA PHE A 113 16.08 -0.41 13.20
C PHE A 113 16.43 1.05 13.54
N ALA A 114 16.98 1.29 14.72
CA ALA A 114 17.39 2.59 15.22
C ALA A 114 18.87 2.94 14.89
N SER A 115 19.45 2.38 13.82
CA SER A 115 20.83 2.66 13.41
C SER A 115 21.84 2.53 14.56
N THR A 116 21.82 1.39 15.28
CA THR A 116 22.60 1.13 16.49
C THR A 116 22.25 2.00 17.73
N GLY A 117 21.07 2.60 17.69
CA GLY A 117 20.47 3.30 18.82
C GLY A 117 20.49 4.83 18.75
N ASP A 118 21.11 5.40 17.71
CA ASP A 118 21.22 6.85 17.54
C ASP A 118 20.30 7.42 16.44
N PHE A 119 19.54 6.57 15.74
CA PHE A 119 18.66 6.92 14.63
C PHE A 119 19.35 7.71 13.50
N GLY A 120 20.68 7.57 13.37
CA GLY A 120 21.47 8.30 12.38
C GLY A 120 21.68 9.79 12.69
N GLN A 121 21.27 10.24 13.87
CA GLN A 121 21.36 11.66 14.30
C GLN A 121 22.45 11.91 15.35
N GLY A 122 23.13 10.84 15.76
CA GLY A 122 24.09 10.91 16.84
C GLY A 122 23.47 10.76 18.25
N ARG A 123 24.32 10.70 19.24
CA ARG A 123 23.91 10.53 20.64
C ARG A 123 23.23 11.77 21.15
N MET A 124 22.03 11.62 21.67
CA MET A 124 21.28 12.68 22.35
C MET A 124 20.33 12.13 23.38
N LEU A 125 20.00 12.96 24.35
CA LEU A 125 18.98 12.70 25.35
C LEU A 125 17.77 13.59 25.08
N MET A 126 16.58 13.11 25.48
CA MET A 126 15.38 13.93 25.40
C MET A 126 15.52 15.17 26.30
N ASP A 127 15.16 16.31 25.75
CA ASP A 127 15.16 17.56 26.50
C ASP A 127 14.01 17.57 27.53
N LEU A 128 14.26 18.18 28.68
CA LEU A 128 13.25 18.35 29.74
C LEU A 128 12.01 19.12 29.24
N SER A 129 12.17 20.01 28.30
CA SER A 129 11.05 20.73 27.67
C SER A 129 10.05 19.77 27.01
N LEU A 130 10.51 18.73 26.33
CA LEU A 130 9.67 17.70 25.71
C LEU A 130 8.97 16.84 26.74
N ILE A 131 9.63 16.54 27.86
CA ILE A 131 9.03 15.78 28.96
C ILE A 131 7.85 16.57 29.55
N HIS A 132 8.00 17.86 29.75
CA HIS A 132 6.94 18.72 30.29
C HIS A 132 5.75 18.88 29.33
N ILE A 133 5.97 18.87 28.02
CA ILE A 133 4.90 18.90 27.03
C ILE A 133 4.15 17.57 26.97
N SER A 134 4.87 16.47 27.07
CA SER A 134 4.29 15.12 26.92
C SER A 134 3.63 14.61 28.20
N GLU A 135 4.00 15.12 29.36
CA GLU A 135 3.45 14.77 30.66
C GLU A 135 2.75 16.00 31.27
N PRO A 136 1.48 16.28 30.89
CA PRO A 136 0.72 17.35 31.54
C PRO A 136 0.60 16.99 33.03
N THR A 137 1.21 17.80 33.86
CA THR A 137 1.14 17.68 35.31
C THR A 137 -0.32 17.57 35.75
N ARG A 138 -0.79 16.36 36.02
CA ARG A 138 -1.97 16.20 36.85
C ARG A 138 -1.63 16.77 38.19
N HIS A 139 -2.14 17.94 38.49
CA HIS A 139 -2.22 18.39 39.85
C HIS A 139 -3.04 17.36 40.62
N LEU A 140 -2.35 16.44 41.29
CA LEU A 140 -2.95 15.65 42.36
C LEU A 140 -3.41 16.67 43.38
N ARG A 141 -4.70 16.96 43.43
CA ARG A 141 -5.30 17.56 44.61
C ARG A 141 -5.17 16.50 45.71
N ILE A 142 -4.26 16.76 46.66
CA ILE A 142 -4.24 16.14 47.98
C ILE A 142 -5.45 16.66 48.71
#